data_14baae20afb55d90e4445e5ea0e66ae2
#
_entry.id   14baae20afb55d90e4445e5ea0e66ae2
#
_cell.length_a   1.000
_cell.length_b   1.000
_cell.length_c   1.000
_cell.angle_alpha   90.00
_cell.angle_beta   90.00
_cell.angle_gamma   90.00
#
_symmetry.space_group_name_H-M   'P 1'
#
loop_
_entity.id
_entity.type
_entity.pdbx_description
1 polymer ?
#
loop_
_entity_poly.entity_id
_entity_poly.type
_entity_poly.pdbx_seq_one_letter_code
_entity_poly.pdbx_strand_id
1 'polypeptide(L)'
;SLLGCCDVIIATRDANIGMGGPAMIEGGGLGVFRPEEIGPVEVQTRSGVIDVLVDDEAEATRVAKQYLSYFQGPIDHWEAHDQRPLRHIVPENRLRSYEIRHVIENLADVGSWLELRPLFGVGMITGLARIEGRPVGIIANNPNHLGGAIDSDGSDKGARFMQLCDAFDIPVLFLCDTPGIMVGPEIEKTALVRHSSRMFLVGANLDIPTFTVIVRKSYGLGGI
;
A
#
# COMPACT_ATOMS: atom_id res chain seq x y z
N SER A 1 -18.48 -11.62 0.86
CA SER A 1 -17.84 -12.66 0.06
C SER A 1 -16.49 -13.04 0.68
N LEU A 2 -16.13 -14.34 0.59
CA LEU A 2 -14.86 -14.86 1.15
C LEU A 2 -13.63 -14.17 0.56
N LEU A 3 -13.67 -13.76 -0.70
CA LEU A 3 -12.58 -13.03 -1.35
C LEU A 3 -12.19 -11.75 -0.60
N GLY A 4 -13.18 -10.97 -0.14
CA GLY A 4 -12.91 -9.74 0.63
C GLY A 4 -12.34 -9.96 2.02
N CYS A 5 -12.29 -11.22 2.50
CA CYS A 5 -11.65 -11.60 3.76
C CYS A 5 -10.17 -12.01 3.59
N CYS A 6 -9.69 -12.13 2.34
CA CYS A 6 -8.29 -12.46 2.07
C CYS A 6 -7.39 -11.26 2.40
N ASP A 7 -6.16 -11.56 2.78
CA ASP A 7 -5.16 -10.53 3.11
C ASP A 7 -4.68 -9.78 1.87
N VAL A 8 -4.47 -10.49 0.76
CA VAL A 8 -4.07 -9.93 -0.52
C VAL A 8 -4.89 -10.55 -1.65
N ILE A 9 -5.36 -9.71 -2.55
CA ILE A 9 -6.09 -10.09 -3.75
C ILE A 9 -5.23 -9.74 -4.98
N ILE A 10 -4.84 -10.78 -5.72
CA ILE A 10 -4.16 -10.66 -7.01
C ILE A 10 -5.20 -10.96 -8.08
N ALA A 11 -5.36 -10.08 -9.07
CA ALA A 11 -6.34 -10.23 -10.13
C ALA A 11 -5.73 -9.95 -11.50
N THR A 12 -6.21 -10.66 -12.53
CA THR A 12 -5.90 -10.41 -13.93
C THR A 12 -6.77 -9.28 -14.49
N ARG A 13 -6.36 -8.69 -15.63
CA ARG A 13 -7.04 -7.51 -16.22
C ARG A 13 -8.47 -7.78 -16.67
N ASP A 14 -8.84 -9.02 -16.91
CA ASP A 14 -10.18 -9.45 -17.34
C ASP A 14 -11.08 -9.88 -16.18
N ALA A 15 -10.60 -9.80 -14.95
CA ALA A 15 -11.38 -10.16 -13.76
C ALA A 15 -12.47 -9.14 -13.45
N ASN A 16 -13.58 -9.64 -12.91
CA ASN A 16 -14.67 -8.84 -12.36
C ASN A 16 -14.96 -9.28 -10.93
N ILE A 17 -14.93 -8.36 -9.99
CA ILE A 17 -15.09 -8.65 -8.56
C ILE A 17 -16.22 -7.80 -8.00
N GLY A 18 -17.37 -8.42 -7.72
CA GLY A 18 -18.53 -7.75 -7.14
C GLY A 18 -19.17 -8.56 -6.03
N MET A 19 -19.98 -7.90 -5.20
CA MET A 19 -20.74 -8.57 -4.12
C MET A 19 -21.90 -9.39 -4.66
N GLY A 20 -22.53 -8.95 -5.75
CA GLY A 20 -23.67 -9.61 -6.39
C GLY A 20 -23.53 -9.60 -7.91
N GLY A 21 -24.04 -10.62 -8.56
CA GLY A 21 -24.10 -10.72 -10.02
C GLY A 21 -25.32 -10.00 -10.62
N PRO A 22 -25.41 -9.93 -11.97
CA PRO A 22 -26.48 -9.25 -12.70
C PRO A 22 -27.88 -9.65 -12.25
N ALA A 23 -28.12 -10.95 -12.06
CA ALA A 23 -29.44 -11.46 -11.66
C ALA A 23 -29.89 -10.96 -10.26
N MET A 24 -28.97 -10.75 -9.33
CA MET A 24 -29.30 -10.19 -8.01
C MET A 24 -29.64 -8.70 -8.10
N ILE A 25 -28.95 -7.96 -8.96
CA ILE A 25 -29.18 -6.52 -9.18
C ILE A 25 -30.53 -6.31 -9.86
N GLU A 26 -30.83 -7.08 -10.91
CA GLU A 26 -32.10 -7.05 -11.62
C GLU A 26 -33.26 -7.46 -10.71
N GLY A 27 -33.11 -8.56 -9.97
CA GLY A 27 -34.12 -9.04 -9.01
C GLY A 27 -34.38 -8.05 -7.86
N GLY A 28 -33.40 -7.20 -7.52
CA GLY A 28 -33.54 -6.10 -6.57
C GLY A 28 -34.15 -4.82 -7.18
N GLY A 29 -34.49 -4.80 -8.47
CA GLY A 29 -35.04 -3.62 -9.15
C GLY A 29 -34.03 -2.48 -9.36
N LEU A 30 -32.74 -2.76 -9.31
CA LEU A 30 -31.66 -1.76 -9.41
C LEU A 30 -31.18 -1.51 -10.86
N GLY A 31 -31.79 -2.20 -11.84
CA GLY A 31 -31.46 -2.09 -13.26
C GLY A 31 -30.91 -3.39 -13.84
N VAL A 32 -30.66 -3.39 -15.16
CA VAL A 32 -30.11 -4.52 -15.90
C VAL A 32 -28.70 -4.15 -16.32
N PHE A 33 -27.73 -4.95 -15.91
CA PHE A 33 -26.31 -4.74 -16.18
C PHE A 33 -25.68 -6.00 -16.77
N ARG A 34 -24.66 -5.83 -17.60
CA ARG A 34 -23.82 -6.93 -18.06
C ARG A 34 -22.81 -7.31 -16.97
N PRO A 35 -22.33 -8.56 -16.93
CA PRO A 35 -21.35 -9.02 -15.94
C PRO A 35 -20.11 -8.08 -15.85
N GLU A 36 -19.62 -7.61 -17.01
CA GLU A 36 -18.42 -6.77 -17.11
C GLU A 36 -18.60 -5.38 -16.50
N GLU A 37 -19.84 -4.92 -16.32
CA GLU A 37 -20.16 -3.63 -15.71
C GLU A 37 -20.18 -3.67 -14.18
N ILE A 38 -20.13 -4.89 -13.59
CA ILE A 38 -20.22 -5.11 -12.15
C ILE A 38 -18.85 -5.38 -11.57
N GLY A 39 -18.24 -4.37 -10.96
CA GLY A 39 -16.94 -4.48 -10.31
C GLY A 39 -15.78 -4.74 -11.25
N PRO A 40 -15.65 -3.98 -12.37
CA PRO A 40 -14.50 -4.10 -13.25
C PRO A 40 -13.19 -3.71 -12.54
N VAL A 41 -12.08 -4.27 -12.99
CA VAL A 41 -10.77 -4.13 -12.33
C VAL A 41 -10.31 -2.67 -12.19
N GLU A 42 -10.69 -1.79 -13.11
CA GLU A 42 -10.35 -0.35 -13.06
C GLU A 42 -11.02 0.34 -11.85
N VAL A 43 -12.20 -0.09 -11.48
CA VAL A 43 -12.91 0.39 -10.28
C VAL A 43 -12.33 -0.27 -9.04
N GLN A 44 -12.14 -1.58 -9.07
CA GLN A 44 -11.72 -2.36 -7.91
C GLN A 44 -10.28 -2.12 -7.48
N THR A 45 -9.38 -1.76 -8.40
CA THR A 45 -8.03 -1.32 -8.07
C THR A 45 -8.00 0.06 -7.41
N ARG A 46 -8.86 0.99 -7.87
CA ARG A 46 -8.93 2.34 -7.30
C ARG A 46 -9.67 2.40 -5.97
N SER A 47 -10.60 1.48 -5.74
CA SER A 47 -11.32 1.34 -4.47
C SER A 47 -10.58 0.52 -3.41
N GLY A 48 -9.42 -0.06 -3.76
CA GLY A 48 -8.59 -0.83 -2.83
C GLY A 48 -9.04 -2.27 -2.60
N VAL A 49 -9.94 -2.80 -3.44
CA VAL A 49 -10.33 -4.23 -3.40
C VAL A 49 -9.22 -5.11 -3.94
N ILE A 50 -8.60 -4.71 -5.06
CA ILE A 50 -7.47 -5.44 -5.66
C ILE A 50 -6.17 -4.86 -5.16
N ASP A 51 -5.31 -5.71 -4.60
CA ASP A 51 -4.00 -5.34 -4.10
C ASP A 51 -2.95 -5.31 -5.21
N VAL A 52 -2.96 -6.32 -6.10
CA VAL A 52 -2.04 -6.42 -7.24
C VAL A 52 -2.81 -6.77 -8.50
N LEU A 53 -2.73 -5.91 -9.51
CA LEU A 53 -3.27 -6.17 -10.84
C LEU A 53 -2.14 -6.68 -11.74
N VAL A 54 -2.38 -7.79 -12.42
CA VAL A 54 -1.41 -8.47 -13.30
C VAL A 54 -2.01 -8.68 -14.69
N ASP A 55 -1.15 -8.95 -15.67
CA ASP A 55 -1.60 -9.09 -17.06
C ASP A 55 -2.24 -10.46 -17.34
N ASP A 56 -1.71 -11.54 -16.73
CA ASP A 56 -2.17 -12.90 -16.96
C ASP A 56 -1.98 -13.82 -15.73
N GLU A 57 -2.44 -15.07 -15.83
CA GLU A 57 -2.37 -16.08 -14.77
C GLU A 57 -0.94 -16.53 -14.47
N ALA A 58 -0.03 -16.46 -15.45
CA ALA A 58 1.36 -16.81 -15.24
C ALA A 58 2.03 -15.77 -14.34
N GLU A 59 1.75 -14.49 -14.59
CA GLU A 59 2.18 -13.40 -13.74
C GLU A 59 1.50 -13.46 -12.37
N ALA A 60 0.22 -13.75 -12.29
CA ALA A 60 -0.49 -13.95 -11.02
C ALA A 60 0.17 -15.02 -10.17
N THR A 61 0.55 -16.15 -10.79
CA THR A 61 1.26 -17.23 -10.12
C THR A 61 2.64 -16.80 -9.64
N ARG A 62 3.38 -16.03 -10.44
CA ARG A 62 4.70 -15.49 -10.07
C ARG A 62 4.58 -14.54 -8.87
N VAL A 63 3.63 -13.61 -8.91
CA VAL A 63 3.37 -12.66 -7.81
C VAL A 63 2.92 -13.37 -6.54
N ALA A 64 2.04 -14.38 -6.65
CA ALA A 64 1.61 -15.17 -5.52
C ALA A 64 2.78 -15.91 -4.83
N LYS A 65 3.69 -16.50 -5.62
CA LYS A 65 4.91 -17.13 -5.09
C LYS A 65 5.83 -16.10 -4.44
N GLN A 66 6.00 -14.93 -5.04
CA GLN A 66 6.76 -13.83 -4.45
C GLN A 66 6.15 -13.41 -3.11
N TYR A 67 4.84 -13.17 -3.06
CA TYR A 67 4.12 -12.82 -1.86
C TYR A 67 4.31 -13.85 -0.74
N LEU A 68 4.09 -15.13 -1.04
CA LEU A 68 4.26 -16.22 -0.09
C LEU A 68 5.71 -16.36 0.40
N SER A 69 6.69 -15.98 -0.40
CA SER A 69 8.10 -16.09 -0.03
C SER A 69 8.46 -15.22 1.17
N TYR A 70 7.81 -14.07 1.36
CA TYR A 70 8.10 -13.17 2.48
C TYR A 70 7.81 -13.79 3.84
N PHE A 71 6.89 -14.76 3.91
CA PHE A 71 6.50 -15.43 5.15
C PHE A 71 7.34 -16.66 5.49
N GLN A 72 8.36 -16.97 4.68
CA GLN A 72 9.24 -18.13 4.87
C GLN A 72 10.57 -17.77 5.54
N GLY A 73 10.68 -16.56 6.08
CA GLY A 73 11.88 -16.09 6.74
C GLY A 73 12.96 -15.54 5.79
N PRO A 74 14.19 -15.38 6.29
CA PRO A 74 15.30 -14.85 5.52
C PRO A 74 15.76 -15.82 4.42
N ILE A 75 16.40 -15.27 3.37
CA ILE A 75 17.07 -16.02 2.31
C ILE A 75 18.58 -15.79 2.39
N ASP A 76 19.36 -16.80 1.99
CA ASP A 76 20.83 -16.77 2.10
C ASP A 76 21.53 -16.04 0.93
N HIS A 77 20.82 -15.86 -0.19
CA HIS A 77 21.35 -15.21 -1.39
C HIS A 77 20.50 -14.01 -1.77
N TRP A 78 21.09 -12.84 -1.77
CA TRP A 78 20.46 -11.59 -2.12
C TRP A 78 21.48 -10.66 -2.80
N GLU A 79 20.98 -9.68 -3.54
CA GLU A 79 21.78 -8.67 -4.22
C GLU A 79 21.26 -7.29 -3.84
N ALA A 80 22.15 -6.41 -3.40
CA ALA A 80 21.82 -5.02 -3.10
C ALA A 80 22.08 -4.12 -4.31
N HIS A 81 21.25 -3.09 -4.46
CA HIS A 81 21.54 -1.99 -5.36
C HIS A 81 22.72 -1.16 -4.85
N ASP A 82 23.36 -0.43 -5.77
CA ASP A 82 24.34 0.60 -5.38
C ASP A 82 23.62 1.69 -4.56
N GLN A 83 24.01 1.85 -3.30
CA GLN A 83 23.37 2.79 -2.37
C GLN A 83 23.79 4.26 -2.59
N ARG A 84 24.82 4.54 -3.41
CA ARG A 84 25.32 5.90 -3.64
C ARG A 84 24.29 6.85 -4.25
N PRO A 85 23.37 6.43 -5.15
CA PRO A 85 22.31 7.28 -5.68
C PRO A 85 21.36 7.83 -4.61
N LEU A 86 21.17 7.15 -3.48
CA LEU A 86 20.31 7.61 -2.38
C LEU A 86 20.69 9.01 -1.88
N ARG A 87 21.95 9.42 -2.01
CA ARG A 87 22.43 10.75 -1.62
C ARG A 87 21.80 11.89 -2.44
N HIS A 88 21.27 11.59 -3.63
CA HIS A 88 20.81 12.59 -4.59
C HIS A 88 19.33 12.43 -4.99
N ILE A 89 18.65 11.36 -4.54
CA ILE A 89 17.24 11.12 -4.86
C ILE A 89 16.34 12.20 -4.25
N VAL A 90 16.62 12.59 -3.00
CA VAL A 90 15.89 13.66 -2.33
C VAL A 90 16.48 15.01 -2.73
N PRO A 91 15.73 15.90 -3.39
CA PRO A 91 16.24 17.19 -3.83
C PRO A 91 16.63 18.09 -2.66
N GLU A 92 17.75 18.81 -2.77
CA GLU A 92 18.13 19.86 -1.82
C GLU A 92 17.08 20.99 -1.74
N ASN A 93 16.47 21.32 -2.89
CA ASN A 93 15.37 22.25 -2.95
C ASN A 93 14.10 21.62 -2.37
N ARG A 94 13.71 22.03 -1.18
CA ARG A 94 12.56 21.51 -0.44
C ARG A 94 11.20 21.72 -1.12
N LEU A 95 11.10 22.61 -2.10
CA LEU A 95 9.89 22.86 -2.88
C LEU A 95 9.69 21.84 -4.00
N ARG A 96 10.71 21.06 -4.36
CA ARG A 96 10.61 20.02 -5.37
C ARG A 96 10.14 18.71 -4.74
N SER A 97 9.17 18.08 -5.38
CA SER A 97 8.82 16.69 -5.08
C SER A 97 9.82 15.72 -5.71
N TYR A 98 9.76 14.47 -5.32
CA TYR A 98 10.58 13.38 -5.85
C TYR A 98 9.79 12.07 -5.77
N GLU A 99 10.24 11.06 -6.51
CA GLU A 99 9.61 9.74 -6.49
C GLU A 99 10.20 8.89 -5.36
N ILE A 100 9.43 8.70 -4.29
CA ILE A 100 9.86 7.95 -3.11
C ILE A 100 10.06 6.45 -3.43
N ARG A 101 9.42 5.93 -4.48
CA ARG A 101 9.64 4.54 -4.93
C ARG A 101 11.09 4.29 -5.31
N HIS A 102 11.79 5.29 -5.86
CA HIS A 102 13.23 5.16 -6.13
C HIS A 102 14.04 5.00 -4.85
N VAL A 103 13.61 5.61 -3.73
CA VAL A 103 14.27 5.37 -2.43
C VAL A 103 14.01 3.93 -1.99
N ILE A 104 12.77 3.47 -2.08
CA ILE A 104 12.37 2.11 -1.68
C ILE A 104 13.15 1.06 -2.50
N GLU A 105 13.13 1.20 -3.84
CA GLU A 105 13.80 0.27 -4.75
C GLU A 105 15.30 0.18 -4.52
N ASN A 106 15.95 1.33 -4.27
CA ASN A 106 17.40 1.35 -3.99
C ASN A 106 17.75 0.83 -2.59
N LEU A 107 16.84 0.90 -1.64
CA LEU A 107 17.03 0.40 -0.28
C LEU A 107 16.78 -1.12 -0.21
N ALA A 108 15.82 -1.62 -0.97
CA ALA A 108 15.46 -3.03 -1.01
C ALA A 108 16.45 -3.87 -1.83
N ASP A 109 16.51 -5.16 -1.55
CA ASP A 109 17.23 -6.12 -2.38
C ASP A 109 16.66 -6.15 -3.80
N VAL A 110 17.53 -6.38 -4.78
CA VAL A 110 17.17 -6.38 -6.21
C VAL A 110 15.99 -7.31 -6.47
N GLY A 111 14.91 -6.76 -7.08
CA GLY A 111 13.71 -7.51 -7.44
C GLY A 111 12.83 -7.95 -6.26
N SER A 112 13.13 -7.53 -5.04
CA SER A 112 12.35 -7.93 -3.87
C SER A 112 11.16 -7.02 -3.55
N TRP A 113 11.00 -5.87 -4.19
CA TRP A 113 9.90 -4.96 -3.92
C TRP A 113 8.58 -5.45 -4.53
N LEU A 114 7.54 -5.55 -3.70
CA LEU A 114 6.17 -5.84 -4.11
C LEU A 114 5.23 -4.79 -3.52
N GLU A 115 4.85 -3.80 -4.33
CA GLU A 115 3.90 -2.76 -3.94
C GLU A 115 2.48 -3.31 -3.89
N LEU A 116 1.73 -2.99 -2.82
CA LEU A 116 0.33 -3.35 -2.65
C LEU A 116 -0.55 -2.11 -2.79
N ARG A 117 -1.65 -2.24 -3.52
CA ARG A 117 -2.66 -1.17 -3.76
C ARG A 117 -2.08 0.12 -4.34
N PRO A 118 -1.29 0.07 -5.43
CA PRO A 118 -0.63 1.26 -5.96
C PRO A 118 -1.60 2.37 -6.41
N LEU A 119 -2.86 2.02 -6.75
CA LEU A 119 -3.88 2.96 -7.23
C LEU A 119 -4.91 3.37 -6.16
N PHE A 120 -4.88 2.77 -4.97
CA PHE A 120 -5.70 3.17 -3.81
C PHE A 120 -4.84 3.86 -2.77
N GLY A 121 -5.38 4.93 -2.14
CA GLY A 121 -4.66 5.67 -1.10
C GLY A 121 -3.27 6.09 -1.58
N VAL A 122 -3.19 6.72 -2.75
CA VAL A 122 -1.93 7.01 -3.47
C VAL A 122 -0.96 7.91 -2.71
N GLY A 123 -1.43 8.58 -1.66
CA GLY A 123 -0.60 9.35 -0.72
C GLY A 123 0.25 8.48 0.21
N MET A 124 -0.10 7.20 0.35
CA MET A 124 0.60 6.22 1.16
C MET A 124 1.06 5.06 0.27
N ILE A 125 2.34 4.78 0.24
CA ILE A 125 2.91 3.65 -0.48
C ILE A 125 3.15 2.53 0.51
N THR A 126 2.66 1.35 0.22
CA THR A 126 2.79 0.16 1.07
C THR A 126 3.24 -1.03 0.24
N GLY A 127 4.10 -1.85 0.77
CA GLY A 127 4.53 -3.07 0.10
C GLY A 127 5.54 -3.87 0.92
N LEU A 128 5.77 -5.07 0.46
CA LEU A 128 6.74 -5.99 1.05
C LEU A 128 8.05 -5.95 0.25
N ALA A 129 9.15 -6.05 0.96
CA ALA A 129 10.50 -6.06 0.39
C ALA A 129 11.40 -7.03 1.18
N ARG A 130 12.64 -7.12 0.75
CA ARG A 130 13.73 -7.70 1.54
C ARG A 130 14.85 -6.69 1.69
N ILE A 131 15.50 -6.70 2.83
CA ILE A 131 16.75 -5.98 3.09
C ILE A 131 17.74 -7.00 3.64
N GLU A 132 18.83 -7.20 2.91
CA GLU A 132 19.82 -8.24 3.23
C GLU A 132 19.18 -9.62 3.44
N GLY A 133 18.29 -9.99 2.50
CA GLY A 133 17.56 -11.25 2.49
C GLY A 133 16.39 -11.33 3.49
N ARG A 134 16.23 -10.38 4.39
CA ARG A 134 15.22 -10.41 5.47
C ARG A 134 13.94 -9.70 5.04
N PRO A 135 12.76 -10.33 5.21
CA PRO A 135 11.48 -9.68 4.90
C PRO A 135 11.23 -8.43 5.75
N VAL A 136 10.68 -7.41 5.13
CA VAL A 136 10.30 -6.15 5.76
C VAL A 136 9.07 -5.58 5.06
N GLY A 137 8.12 -5.05 5.83
CA GLY A 137 7.07 -4.19 5.31
C GLY A 137 7.58 -2.76 5.21
N ILE A 138 7.27 -2.07 4.11
CA ILE A 138 7.62 -0.66 3.93
C ILE A 138 6.34 0.16 3.79
N ILE A 139 6.25 1.22 4.59
CA ILE A 139 5.24 2.27 4.49
C ILE A 139 5.95 3.59 4.23
N ALA A 140 5.57 4.27 3.15
CA ALA A 140 6.19 5.54 2.79
C ALA A 140 5.14 6.60 2.44
N ASN A 141 5.36 7.86 2.85
CA ASN A 141 4.58 8.97 2.34
C ASN A 141 4.96 9.27 0.90
N ASN A 142 3.98 9.56 0.05
CA ASN A 142 4.21 9.95 -1.35
C ASN A 142 4.25 11.48 -1.50
N PRO A 143 5.42 12.10 -1.67
CA PRO A 143 5.52 13.55 -1.80
C PRO A 143 4.81 14.11 -3.04
N ASN A 144 4.55 13.27 -4.04
CA ASN A 144 3.85 13.64 -5.27
C ASN A 144 2.33 13.75 -5.09
N HIS A 145 1.78 13.27 -3.96
CA HIS A 145 0.37 13.41 -3.61
C HIS A 145 0.24 14.27 -2.35
N LEU A 146 -0.46 15.40 -2.44
CA LEU A 146 -0.70 16.33 -1.33
C LEU A 146 0.58 16.70 -0.53
N GLY A 147 1.75 16.70 -1.19
CA GLY A 147 3.03 16.94 -0.53
C GLY A 147 3.42 15.92 0.55
N GLY A 148 2.84 14.72 0.51
CA GLY A 148 3.03 13.65 1.49
C GLY A 148 2.04 13.70 2.66
N ALA A 149 1.02 14.56 2.63
CA ALA A 149 -0.02 14.57 3.66
C ALA A 149 -0.85 13.29 3.65
N ILE A 150 -1.29 12.87 4.82
CA ILE A 150 -2.04 11.63 5.01
C ILE A 150 -3.54 11.97 4.93
N ASP A 151 -4.22 11.39 3.95
CA ASP A 151 -5.67 11.46 3.76
C ASP A 151 -6.39 10.22 4.31
N SER A 152 -7.71 10.15 4.13
CA SER A 152 -8.54 9.05 4.63
C SER A 152 -8.16 7.71 4.01
N ASP A 153 -7.98 7.66 2.69
CA ASP A 153 -7.63 6.44 1.96
C ASP A 153 -6.21 5.98 2.33
N GLY A 154 -5.27 6.92 2.44
CA GLY A 154 -3.91 6.65 2.90
C GLY A 154 -3.87 6.09 4.31
N SER A 155 -4.69 6.64 5.21
CA SER A 155 -4.82 6.14 6.59
C SER A 155 -5.35 4.71 6.64
N ASP A 156 -6.39 4.39 5.87
CA ASP A 156 -6.95 3.03 5.79
C ASP A 156 -5.97 2.04 5.18
N LYS A 157 -5.28 2.45 4.10
CA LYS A 157 -4.25 1.64 3.45
C LYS A 157 -3.10 1.30 4.42
N GLY A 158 -2.59 2.32 5.12
CA GLY A 158 -1.53 2.14 6.13
C GLY A 158 -1.96 1.23 7.26
N ALA A 159 -3.16 1.45 7.82
CA ALA A 159 -3.72 0.62 8.89
C ALA A 159 -3.85 -0.85 8.47
N ARG A 160 -4.42 -1.11 7.30
CA ARG A 160 -4.58 -2.47 6.78
C ARG A 160 -3.23 -3.16 6.55
N PHE A 161 -2.25 -2.42 6.02
CA PHE A 161 -0.93 -2.97 5.78
C PHE A 161 -0.16 -3.27 7.07
N MET A 162 -0.26 -2.42 8.08
CA MET A 162 0.30 -2.70 9.41
C MET A 162 -0.30 -3.96 10.02
N GLN A 163 -1.63 -4.16 9.92
CA GLN A 163 -2.29 -5.38 10.38
C GLN A 163 -1.79 -6.63 9.64
N LEU A 164 -1.54 -6.52 8.32
CA LEU A 164 -0.96 -7.60 7.54
C LEU A 164 0.44 -7.96 8.05
N CYS A 165 1.31 -6.97 8.24
CA CYS A 165 2.67 -7.21 8.73
C CYS A 165 2.67 -7.82 10.13
N ASP A 166 1.81 -7.32 11.02
CA ASP A 166 1.67 -7.82 12.39
C ASP A 166 1.22 -9.28 12.44
N ALA A 167 0.23 -9.63 11.60
CA ALA A 167 -0.30 -11.00 11.52
C ALA A 167 0.74 -12.04 11.07
N PHE A 168 1.82 -11.63 10.43
CA PHE A 168 2.86 -12.51 9.89
C PHE A 168 4.27 -12.22 10.46
N ASP A 169 4.36 -11.53 11.58
CA ASP A 169 5.63 -11.21 12.26
C ASP A 169 6.66 -10.48 11.36
N ILE A 170 6.20 -9.63 10.44
CA ILE A 170 7.07 -8.88 9.52
C ILE A 170 7.33 -7.48 10.10
N PRO A 171 8.58 -7.11 10.42
CA PRO A 171 8.90 -5.77 10.91
C PRO A 171 8.57 -4.70 9.87
N VAL A 172 8.19 -3.49 10.32
CA VAL A 172 7.79 -2.39 9.43
C VAL A 172 8.81 -1.26 9.47
N LEU A 173 9.23 -0.82 8.28
CA LEU A 173 10.02 0.39 8.06
C LEU A 173 9.13 1.51 7.53
N PHE A 174 9.06 2.60 8.27
CA PHE A 174 8.41 3.84 7.84
C PHE A 174 9.43 4.78 7.19
N LEU A 175 9.17 5.19 5.96
CA LEU A 175 9.91 6.25 5.26
C LEU A 175 9.08 7.54 5.30
N CYS A 176 9.35 8.37 6.29
CA CYS A 176 8.51 9.53 6.61
C CYS A 176 8.94 10.77 5.81
N ASP A 177 8.02 11.31 5.02
CA ASP A 177 8.10 12.64 4.39
C ASP A 177 6.70 13.26 4.35
N THR A 178 6.22 13.75 5.49
CA THR A 178 4.85 14.23 5.62
C THR A 178 4.76 15.58 6.33
N PRO A 179 3.85 16.47 5.89
CA PRO A 179 3.45 17.64 6.66
C PRO A 179 2.44 17.30 7.78
N GLY A 180 1.99 16.04 7.89
CA GLY A 180 0.99 15.58 8.83
C GLY A 180 -0.26 15.03 8.17
N ILE A 181 -1.31 14.85 8.97
CA ILE A 181 -2.63 14.48 8.49
C ILE A 181 -3.27 15.68 7.80
N MET A 182 -4.01 15.44 6.69
CA MET A 182 -4.76 16.46 5.99
C MET A 182 -5.76 17.17 6.92
N VAL A 183 -6.02 18.42 6.62
CA VAL A 183 -6.96 19.27 7.37
C VAL A 183 -7.86 20.05 6.40
N GLY A 184 -9.05 20.40 6.85
CA GLY A 184 -9.95 21.27 6.11
C GLY A 184 -11.35 20.67 5.89
N PRO A 185 -12.35 21.50 5.56
CA PRO A 185 -13.75 21.05 5.52
C PRO A 185 -14.03 19.98 4.46
N GLU A 186 -13.31 19.96 3.36
CA GLU A 186 -13.54 18.97 2.31
C GLU A 186 -13.03 17.58 2.69
N ILE A 187 -11.87 17.50 3.31
CA ILE A 187 -11.33 16.20 3.73
C ILE A 187 -12.11 15.64 4.93
N GLU A 188 -12.69 16.49 5.78
CA GLU A 188 -13.52 16.02 6.90
C GLU A 188 -14.79 15.30 6.41
N LYS A 189 -15.29 15.62 5.21
CA LYS A 189 -16.44 14.91 4.58
C LYS A 189 -16.12 13.43 4.28
N THR A 190 -14.87 13.06 4.24
CA THR A 190 -14.40 11.68 4.03
C THR A 190 -14.25 10.90 5.35
N ALA A 191 -14.75 11.43 6.45
CA ALA A 191 -14.61 10.86 7.79
C ALA A 191 -13.13 10.68 8.23
N LEU A 192 -12.27 11.64 7.88
CA LEU A 192 -10.83 11.61 8.15
C LEU A 192 -10.49 11.27 9.61
N VAL A 193 -11.23 11.85 10.57
CA VAL A 193 -11.03 11.57 12.01
C VAL A 193 -11.16 10.08 12.31
N ARG A 194 -12.12 9.38 11.69
CA ARG A 194 -12.33 7.94 11.89
C ARG A 194 -11.22 7.11 11.27
N HIS A 195 -10.83 7.45 10.04
CA HIS A 195 -9.80 6.72 9.29
C HIS A 195 -8.41 6.91 9.91
N SER A 196 -8.04 8.15 10.25
CA SER A 196 -6.75 8.44 10.90
C SER A 196 -6.66 7.84 12.31
N SER A 197 -7.75 7.91 13.10
CA SER A 197 -7.79 7.26 14.42
C SER A 197 -7.62 5.75 14.34
N ARG A 198 -8.14 5.11 13.29
CA ARG A 198 -7.93 3.68 13.05
C ARG A 198 -6.44 3.36 12.82
N MET A 199 -5.75 4.19 12.05
CA MET A 199 -4.31 4.01 11.81
C MET A 199 -3.52 4.10 13.12
N PHE A 200 -3.81 5.08 13.99
CA PHE A 200 -3.19 5.19 15.30
C PHE A 200 -3.51 4.00 16.22
N LEU A 201 -4.77 3.56 16.23
CA LEU A 201 -5.19 2.42 17.05
C LEU A 201 -4.45 1.14 16.65
N VAL A 202 -4.31 0.90 15.35
CA VAL A 202 -3.55 -0.24 14.83
C VAL A 202 -2.09 -0.09 15.22
N GLY A 203 -1.47 1.08 14.96
CA GLY A 203 -0.06 1.32 15.29
C GLY A 203 0.25 1.13 16.77
N ALA A 204 -0.67 1.51 17.68
CA ALA A 204 -0.49 1.35 19.12
C ALA A 204 -0.61 -0.11 19.62
N ASN A 205 -1.12 -1.02 18.79
CA ASN A 205 -1.32 -2.43 19.13
C ASN A 205 -0.44 -3.39 18.32
N LEU A 206 0.60 -2.89 17.65
CA LEU A 206 1.55 -3.73 16.93
C LEU A 206 2.49 -4.43 17.91
N ASP A 207 2.66 -5.73 17.72
CA ASP A 207 3.63 -6.55 18.46
C ASP A 207 4.97 -6.72 17.72
N ILE A 208 5.04 -6.22 16.48
CA ILE A 208 6.23 -6.30 15.61
C ILE A 208 7.16 -5.09 15.79
N PRO A 209 8.47 -5.23 15.53
CA PRO A 209 9.40 -4.10 15.49
C PRO A 209 9.03 -3.09 14.41
N THR A 210 9.05 -1.82 14.77
CA THR A 210 8.83 -0.71 13.85
C THR A 210 10.04 0.23 13.84
N PHE A 211 10.41 0.72 12.66
CA PHE A 211 11.52 1.64 12.46
C PHE A 211 11.04 2.83 11.63
N THR A 212 11.46 4.03 11.98
CA THR A 212 11.13 5.24 11.23
C THR A 212 12.39 5.94 10.75
N VAL A 213 12.46 6.20 9.45
CA VAL A 213 13.45 7.07 8.83
C VAL A 213 12.76 8.34 8.36
N ILE A 214 13.15 9.48 8.90
CA ILE A 214 12.68 10.79 8.42
C ILE A 214 13.51 11.13 7.19
N VAL A 215 12.90 10.99 6.01
CA VAL A 215 13.56 11.22 4.73
C VAL A 215 13.78 12.72 4.50
N ARG A 216 12.74 13.55 4.73
CA ARG A 216 12.84 14.99 4.56
C ARG A 216 12.12 15.79 5.65
N LYS A 217 10.87 15.48 5.96
CA LYS A 217 10.06 16.17 6.95
C LYS A 217 9.12 15.23 7.70
N SER A 218 8.82 15.58 8.94
CA SER A 218 7.90 14.84 9.80
C SER A 218 7.20 15.86 10.70
N TYR A 219 6.01 16.30 10.32
CA TYR A 219 5.26 17.32 11.04
C TYR A 219 3.91 16.79 11.50
N GLY A 220 3.39 17.39 12.58
CA GLY A 220 2.08 17.06 13.12
C GLY A 220 1.94 15.62 13.58
N LEU A 221 0.70 15.18 13.76
CA LEU A 221 0.38 13.83 14.26
C LEU A 221 0.71 12.71 13.25
N GLY A 222 0.88 13.04 11.97
CA GLY A 222 1.24 12.05 10.95
C GLY A 222 2.73 11.71 10.90
N GLY A 223 3.54 12.36 11.71
CA GLY A 223 4.99 12.19 11.76
C GLY A 223 5.50 11.35 12.94
N ILE A 224 4.59 10.66 13.61
CA ILE A 224 4.90 9.81 14.77
C ILE A 224 5.18 8.40 14.29
#